data_4434230288372c411c53667e040fe8fc
#
_entry.id   4434230288372c411c53667e040fe8fc
#
_cell.length_a   1.000
_cell.length_b   1.000
_cell.length_c   1.000
_cell.angle_alpha   90.00
_cell.angle_beta   90.00
_cell.angle_gamma   90.00
#
_symmetry.space_group_name_H-M   'P 1'
#
loop_
_entity.id
_entity.type
_entity.pdbx_description
1 polymer ?
#
loop_
_entity_poly.entity_id
_entity_poly.type
_entity_poly.pdbx_seq_one_letter_code
_entity_poly.pdbx_strand_id
1 'polypeptide(L)'
;SRGLGDVYKRQVVLTFIMMLGFYILLRAFGISAWLAGLGGVIWAFSSYFFILIPAGHIWKFVTLAYIPPTIAGVVLAYRKKYLLGGIVTALFIALQIQSNHIQMSYYFMFVILFFVGAYFEDAYKKKELPHFFKASGVLALAAVVGVCINISNLYHTYEYSKETMRGKSELKQELSLIHISEPTRHLRI
;
A
#
# COMPACT_ATOMS: atom_id res chain seq x y z
N SER A 1 -2.51 -24.54 22.56
CA SER A 1 -3.46 -24.65 21.43
C SER A 1 -4.23 -23.36 21.07
N ARG A 2 -4.07 -22.25 21.83
CA ARG A 2 -4.70 -20.95 21.46
C ARG A 2 -4.10 -20.30 20.20
N GLY A 3 -2.84 -20.56 19.85
CA GLY A 3 -2.17 -19.89 18.75
C GLY A 3 -2.62 -20.30 17.34
N LEU A 4 -2.90 -21.57 17.10
CA LEU A 4 -3.29 -22.06 15.75
C LEU A 4 -4.66 -21.53 15.31
N GLY A 5 -5.66 -21.57 16.22
CA GLY A 5 -7.00 -21.07 15.91
C GLY A 5 -7.03 -19.57 15.56
N ASP A 6 -6.22 -18.76 16.20
CA ASP A 6 -6.14 -17.33 15.96
C ASP A 6 -5.41 -17.00 14.62
N VAL A 7 -4.42 -17.83 14.23
CA VAL A 7 -3.75 -17.73 12.93
C VAL A 7 -4.73 -18.01 11.80
N TYR A 8 -5.52 -19.09 11.88
CA TYR A 8 -6.51 -19.42 10.85
C TYR A 8 -7.60 -18.36 10.72
N LYS A 9 -8.14 -17.87 11.84
CA LYS A 9 -9.13 -16.78 11.81
C LYS A 9 -8.58 -15.53 11.11
N ARG A 10 -7.36 -15.15 11.43
CA ARG A 10 -6.70 -14.01 10.79
C ARG A 10 -6.52 -14.20 9.28
N GLN A 11 -6.11 -15.40 8.85
CA GLN A 11 -5.95 -15.72 7.43
C GLN A 11 -7.27 -15.59 6.67
N VAL A 12 -8.36 -16.13 7.20
CA VAL A 12 -9.69 -16.03 6.59
C VAL A 12 -10.11 -14.56 6.44
N VAL A 13 -9.96 -13.76 7.49
CA VAL A 13 -10.31 -12.33 7.44
C VAL A 13 -9.47 -11.58 6.42
N LEU A 14 -8.17 -11.84 6.37
CA LEU A 14 -7.26 -11.18 5.43
C LEU A 14 -7.59 -11.54 3.97
N THR A 15 -7.87 -12.83 3.69
CA THR A 15 -8.27 -13.29 2.35
C THR A 15 -9.60 -12.65 1.94
N PHE A 16 -10.54 -12.53 2.87
CA PHE A 16 -11.82 -11.86 2.62
C PHE A 16 -11.64 -10.37 2.30
N ILE A 17 -10.79 -9.65 3.05
CA ILE A 17 -10.47 -8.24 2.78
C ILE A 17 -9.84 -8.07 1.39
N MET A 18 -8.95 -8.97 1.00
CA MET A 18 -8.32 -8.98 -0.32
C MET A 18 -9.37 -9.17 -1.43
N MET A 19 -10.25 -10.14 -1.26
CA MET A 19 -11.37 -10.41 -2.20
C MET A 19 -12.31 -9.21 -2.31
N LEU A 20 -12.71 -8.64 -1.18
CA LEU A 20 -13.61 -7.49 -1.12
C LEU A 20 -12.97 -6.25 -1.75
N GLY A 21 -11.69 -6.00 -1.49
CA GLY A 21 -10.96 -4.87 -2.07
C GLY A 21 -10.95 -4.92 -3.59
N PHE A 22 -10.66 -6.08 -4.16
CA PHE A 22 -10.65 -6.25 -5.61
C PHE A 22 -12.07 -6.23 -6.22
N TYR A 23 -13.05 -6.78 -5.52
CA TYR A 23 -14.46 -6.66 -5.88
C TYR A 23 -14.89 -5.19 -6.02
N ILE A 24 -14.56 -4.36 -5.01
CA ILE A 24 -14.86 -2.92 -5.01
C ILE A 24 -14.21 -2.22 -6.22
N LEU A 25 -12.97 -2.57 -6.55
CA LEU A 25 -12.27 -2.04 -7.72
C LEU A 25 -13.01 -2.37 -9.02
N LEU A 26 -13.35 -3.64 -9.23
CA LEU A 26 -14.07 -4.07 -10.44
C LEU A 26 -15.44 -3.43 -10.55
N ARG A 27 -16.14 -3.25 -9.43
CA ARG A 27 -17.41 -2.51 -9.38
C ARG A 27 -17.23 -1.02 -9.72
N ALA A 28 -16.13 -0.40 -9.28
CA ALA A 28 -15.82 0.97 -9.64
C ALA A 28 -15.57 1.14 -11.14
N PHE A 29 -15.01 0.14 -11.80
CA PHE A 29 -14.90 0.08 -13.27
C PHE A 29 -16.23 -0.21 -13.99
N GLY A 30 -17.32 -0.50 -13.28
CA GLY A 30 -18.63 -0.78 -13.85
C GLY A 30 -18.84 -2.22 -14.28
N ILE A 31 -17.95 -3.14 -13.89
CA ILE A 31 -18.08 -4.57 -14.18
C ILE A 31 -19.28 -5.13 -13.39
N SER A 32 -20.01 -6.08 -13.98
CA SER A 32 -21.18 -6.71 -13.34
C SER A 32 -20.82 -7.36 -12.01
N ALA A 33 -21.78 -7.47 -11.09
CA ALA A 33 -21.53 -7.99 -9.74
C ALA A 33 -20.97 -9.42 -9.75
N TRP A 34 -21.48 -10.27 -10.66
CA TRP A 34 -21.00 -11.65 -10.79
C TRP A 34 -19.55 -11.76 -11.25
N LEU A 35 -19.20 -11.01 -12.30
CA LEU A 35 -17.81 -10.99 -12.80
C LEU A 35 -16.86 -10.33 -11.79
N ALA A 36 -17.32 -9.30 -11.09
CA ALA A 36 -16.54 -8.66 -10.03
C ALA A 36 -16.31 -9.63 -8.85
N GLY A 37 -17.32 -10.43 -8.48
CA GLY A 37 -17.17 -11.46 -7.47
C GLY A 37 -16.18 -12.54 -7.89
N LEU A 38 -16.31 -13.05 -9.11
CA LEU A 38 -15.35 -14.02 -9.66
C LEU A 38 -13.92 -13.46 -9.69
N GLY A 39 -13.75 -12.22 -10.17
CA GLY A 39 -12.45 -11.54 -10.17
C GLY A 39 -11.86 -11.37 -8.77
N GLY A 40 -12.69 -11.03 -7.78
CA GLY A 40 -12.28 -10.94 -6.38
C GLY A 40 -11.76 -12.27 -5.83
N VAL A 41 -12.46 -13.38 -6.14
CA VAL A 41 -12.01 -14.73 -5.75
C VAL A 41 -10.68 -15.07 -6.42
N ILE A 42 -10.57 -14.93 -7.74
CA ILE A 42 -9.34 -15.22 -8.49
C ILE A 42 -8.16 -14.41 -7.94
N TRP A 43 -8.37 -13.12 -7.66
CA TRP A 43 -7.35 -12.26 -7.07
C TRP A 43 -6.91 -12.73 -5.70
N ALA A 44 -7.87 -12.94 -4.78
CA ALA A 44 -7.58 -13.34 -3.41
C ALA A 44 -6.90 -14.70 -3.29
N PHE A 45 -7.21 -15.63 -4.20
CA PHE A 45 -6.64 -16.97 -4.25
C PHE A 45 -5.43 -17.09 -5.19
N SER A 46 -4.83 -15.97 -5.60
CA SER A 46 -3.59 -16.04 -6.37
C SER A 46 -2.44 -16.60 -5.51
N SER A 47 -1.60 -17.42 -6.11
CA SER A 47 -0.51 -18.13 -5.42
C SER A 47 0.45 -17.20 -4.69
N TYR A 48 0.68 -15.99 -5.19
CA TYR A 48 1.54 -15.01 -4.56
C TYR A 48 1.09 -14.63 -3.14
N PHE A 49 -0.22 -14.44 -2.93
CA PHE A 49 -0.75 -14.08 -1.62
C PHE A 49 -0.66 -15.23 -0.62
N PHE A 50 -0.85 -16.45 -1.08
CA PHE A 50 -0.67 -17.64 -0.23
C PHE A 50 0.77 -17.84 0.23
N ILE A 51 1.77 -17.42 -0.55
CA ILE A 51 3.19 -17.49 -0.16
C ILE A 51 3.52 -16.43 0.90
N LEU A 52 2.89 -15.26 0.86
CA LEU A 52 3.16 -14.18 1.81
C LEU A 52 2.76 -14.52 3.25
N ILE A 53 1.69 -15.29 3.43
CA ILE A 53 1.15 -15.61 4.75
C ILE A 53 2.11 -16.51 5.55
N PRO A 54 2.53 -17.70 5.07
CA PRO A 54 3.48 -18.56 5.79
C PRO A 54 4.88 -17.95 5.87
N ALA A 55 5.26 -17.07 4.95
CA ALA A 55 6.51 -16.31 5.03
C ALA A 55 6.51 -15.21 6.11
N GLY A 56 5.43 -15.05 6.87
CA GLY A 56 5.33 -14.07 7.96
C GLY A 56 5.14 -12.62 7.51
N HIS A 57 4.96 -12.36 6.20
CA HIS A 57 4.80 -11.02 5.64
C HIS A 57 3.36 -10.50 5.70
N ILE A 58 2.70 -10.64 6.85
CA ILE A 58 1.29 -10.28 7.05
C ILE A 58 1.02 -8.80 6.76
N TRP A 59 1.89 -7.90 7.20
CA TRP A 59 1.73 -6.47 6.96
C TRP A 59 1.83 -6.08 5.48
N LYS A 60 2.71 -6.77 4.73
CA LYS A 60 2.79 -6.63 3.28
C LYS A 60 1.51 -7.08 2.60
N PHE A 61 0.94 -8.20 3.05
CA PHE A 61 -0.35 -8.71 2.55
C PHE A 61 -1.48 -7.70 2.80
N VAL A 62 -1.57 -7.14 4.01
CA VAL A 62 -2.58 -6.13 4.38
C VAL A 62 -2.45 -4.89 3.52
N THR A 63 -1.24 -4.37 3.32
CA THR A 63 -0.99 -3.21 2.46
C THR A 63 -1.47 -3.47 1.03
N LEU A 64 -1.17 -4.65 0.48
CA LEU A 64 -1.61 -5.04 -0.87
C LEU A 64 -3.13 -5.19 -0.97
N ALA A 65 -3.81 -5.59 0.10
CA ALA A 65 -5.27 -5.69 0.13
C ALA A 65 -5.96 -4.33 0.03
N TYR A 66 -5.31 -3.26 0.50
CA TYR A 66 -5.86 -1.90 0.46
C TYR A 66 -5.58 -1.15 -0.85
N ILE A 67 -4.68 -1.65 -1.70
CA ILE A 67 -4.37 -1.03 -3.00
C ILE A 67 -5.59 -1.01 -3.94
N PRO A 68 -6.28 -2.13 -4.22
CA PRO A 68 -7.40 -2.14 -5.14
C PRO A 68 -8.53 -1.17 -4.74
N PRO A 69 -9.00 -1.11 -3.50
CA PRO A 69 -10.05 -0.16 -3.14
C PRO A 69 -9.56 1.30 -3.14
N THR A 70 -8.26 1.58 -2.94
CA THR A 70 -7.73 2.93 -3.13
C THR A 70 -7.85 3.36 -4.60
N ILE A 71 -7.48 2.49 -5.55
CA ILE A 71 -7.68 2.74 -6.98
C ILE A 71 -9.17 2.92 -7.29
N ALA A 72 -10.04 2.12 -6.67
CA ALA A 72 -11.49 2.26 -6.84
C ALA A 72 -11.98 3.66 -6.46
N GLY A 73 -11.48 4.22 -5.35
CA GLY A 73 -11.79 5.58 -4.94
C GLY A 73 -11.36 6.62 -5.97
N VAL A 74 -10.16 6.48 -6.53
CA VAL A 74 -9.64 7.33 -7.62
C VAL A 74 -10.56 7.24 -8.85
N VAL A 75 -10.89 6.04 -9.29
CA VAL A 75 -11.78 5.81 -10.44
C VAL A 75 -13.17 6.43 -10.21
N LEU A 76 -13.74 6.26 -9.01
CA LEU A 76 -15.04 6.83 -8.66
C LEU A 76 -15.04 8.36 -8.70
N ALA A 77 -13.97 9.02 -8.21
CA ALA A 77 -13.83 10.47 -8.26
C ALA A 77 -13.82 10.98 -9.72
N TYR A 78 -13.04 10.34 -10.60
CA TYR A 78 -13.02 10.68 -12.02
C TYR A 78 -14.31 10.29 -12.77
N ARG A 79 -15.12 9.41 -12.22
CA ARG A 79 -16.48 9.11 -12.72
C ARG A 79 -17.57 10.03 -12.14
N LYS A 80 -17.20 11.23 -11.71
CA LYS A 80 -18.09 12.27 -11.17
C LYS A 80 -18.75 11.92 -9.81
N LYS A 81 -18.34 10.81 -9.16
CA LYS A 81 -18.76 10.43 -7.81
C LYS A 81 -17.78 10.97 -6.78
N TYR A 82 -17.61 12.28 -6.75
CA TYR A 82 -16.54 12.95 -5.98
C TYR A 82 -16.52 12.59 -4.50
N LEU A 83 -17.69 12.70 -3.83
CA LEU A 83 -17.78 12.44 -2.40
C LEU A 83 -17.42 11.00 -2.05
N LEU A 84 -18.05 10.05 -2.76
CA LEU A 84 -17.78 8.62 -2.53
C LEU A 84 -16.34 8.26 -2.87
N GLY A 85 -15.81 8.76 -3.99
CA GLY A 85 -14.42 8.56 -4.39
C GLY A 85 -13.44 9.15 -3.35
N GLY A 86 -13.70 10.36 -2.86
CA GLY A 86 -12.89 10.99 -1.82
C GLY A 86 -12.89 10.23 -0.50
N ILE A 87 -14.07 9.82 -0.01
CA ILE A 87 -14.19 9.05 1.24
C ILE A 87 -13.46 7.69 1.13
N VAL A 88 -13.71 6.95 0.05
CA VAL A 88 -13.06 5.65 -0.18
C VAL A 88 -11.54 5.82 -0.26
N THR A 89 -11.05 6.81 -1.01
CA THR A 89 -9.61 7.08 -1.13
C THR A 89 -9.00 7.45 0.23
N ALA A 90 -9.62 8.36 0.99
CA ALA A 90 -9.11 8.78 2.30
C ALA A 90 -9.04 7.61 3.28
N LEU A 91 -10.10 6.80 3.35
CA LEU A 91 -10.17 5.62 4.22
C LEU A 91 -9.06 4.61 3.90
N PHE A 92 -8.92 4.22 2.64
CA PHE A 92 -7.97 3.17 2.27
C PHE A 92 -6.52 3.68 2.24
N ILE A 93 -6.27 4.96 1.99
CA ILE A 93 -4.94 5.56 2.21
C ILE A 93 -4.60 5.54 3.71
N ALA A 94 -5.54 5.91 4.59
CA ALA A 94 -5.31 5.88 6.03
C ALA A 94 -4.98 4.45 6.52
N LEU A 95 -5.74 3.45 6.09
CA LEU A 95 -5.50 2.04 6.44
C LEU A 95 -4.19 1.51 5.85
N GLN A 96 -3.81 1.94 4.64
CA GLN A 96 -2.57 1.56 4.00
C GLN A 96 -1.36 2.13 4.73
N ILE A 97 -1.39 3.39 5.16
CA ILE A 97 -0.33 4.00 5.97
C ILE A 97 -0.25 3.32 7.34
N GLN A 98 -1.39 3.01 7.96
CA GLN A 98 -1.45 2.31 9.25
C GLN A 98 -0.81 0.92 9.19
N SER A 99 -0.82 0.25 8.04
CA SER A 99 -0.15 -1.06 7.87
C SER A 99 1.38 -0.96 7.95
N ASN A 100 1.94 0.24 8.03
CA ASN A 100 3.34 0.56 8.24
C ASN A 100 4.33 -0.07 7.24
N HIS A 101 3.87 -0.35 6.01
CA HIS A 101 4.73 -0.87 4.95
C HIS A 101 4.99 0.21 3.89
N ILE A 102 5.77 1.24 4.29
CA ILE A 102 6.00 2.47 3.52
C ILE A 102 6.55 2.19 2.12
N GLN A 103 7.42 1.20 1.97
CA GLN A 103 7.99 0.83 0.67
C GLN A 103 6.92 0.44 -0.36
N MET A 104 5.92 -0.35 0.03
CA MET A 104 4.83 -0.75 -0.88
C MET A 104 3.94 0.42 -1.23
N SER A 105 3.65 1.29 -0.26
CA SER A 105 2.88 2.53 -0.50
C SER A 105 3.61 3.47 -1.45
N TYR A 106 4.94 3.56 -1.35
CA TYR A 106 5.76 4.35 -2.27
C TYR A 106 5.67 3.83 -3.72
N TYR A 107 5.83 2.52 -3.94
CA TYR A 107 5.66 1.95 -5.27
C TYR A 107 4.24 2.12 -5.81
N PHE A 108 3.26 2.01 -4.95
CA PHE A 108 1.87 2.22 -5.33
C PHE A 108 1.57 3.66 -5.75
N MET A 109 2.27 4.65 -5.21
CA MET A 109 2.14 6.06 -5.62
C MET A 109 2.37 6.21 -7.14
N PHE A 110 3.33 5.49 -7.73
CA PHE A 110 3.56 5.53 -9.18
C PHE A 110 2.36 4.98 -9.96
N VAL A 111 1.70 3.94 -9.46
CA VAL A 111 0.47 3.41 -10.08
C VAL A 111 -0.62 4.48 -10.09
N ILE A 112 -0.82 5.19 -8.98
CA ILE A 112 -1.79 6.30 -8.92
C ILE A 112 -1.43 7.41 -9.91
N LEU A 113 -0.16 7.78 -10.03
CA LEU A 113 0.28 8.79 -10.99
C LEU A 113 -0.02 8.38 -12.45
N PHE A 114 0.15 7.10 -12.80
CA PHE A 114 -0.26 6.60 -14.11
C PHE A 114 -1.77 6.72 -14.34
N PHE A 115 -2.60 6.40 -13.35
CA PHE A 115 -4.06 6.59 -13.44
C PHE A 115 -4.41 8.07 -13.63
N VAL A 116 -3.82 8.96 -12.83
CA VAL A 116 -4.02 10.41 -12.95
C VAL A 116 -3.62 10.89 -14.34
N GLY A 117 -2.47 10.45 -14.87
CA GLY A 117 -2.02 10.78 -16.21
C GLY A 117 -2.98 10.32 -17.31
N ALA A 118 -3.47 9.08 -17.21
CA ALA A 118 -4.45 8.53 -18.15
C ALA A 118 -5.78 9.32 -18.14
N TYR A 119 -6.26 9.67 -16.95
CA TYR A 119 -7.47 10.50 -16.81
C TYR A 119 -7.24 11.95 -17.28
N PHE A 120 -6.03 12.50 -17.12
CA PHE A 120 -5.68 13.79 -17.68
C PHE A 120 -5.72 13.79 -19.21
N GLU A 121 -5.14 12.79 -19.84
CA GLU A 121 -5.16 12.63 -21.29
C GLU A 121 -6.60 12.51 -21.83
N ASP A 122 -7.43 11.70 -21.16
CA ASP A 122 -8.85 11.55 -21.54
C ASP A 122 -9.63 12.87 -21.38
N ALA A 123 -9.42 13.57 -20.25
CA ALA A 123 -10.07 14.86 -19.98
C ALA A 123 -9.60 15.95 -20.98
N TYR A 124 -8.32 15.94 -21.37
CA TYR A 124 -7.79 16.86 -22.36
C TYR A 124 -8.42 16.62 -23.72
N LYS A 125 -8.52 15.38 -24.18
CA LYS A 125 -9.18 15.00 -25.44
C LYS A 125 -10.65 15.34 -25.46
N LYS A 126 -11.36 15.18 -24.33
CA LYS A 126 -12.80 15.46 -24.19
C LYS A 126 -13.09 16.93 -23.85
N LYS A 127 -12.08 17.77 -23.63
CA LYS A 127 -12.22 19.17 -23.17
C LYS A 127 -12.95 19.29 -21.83
N GLU A 128 -12.83 18.30 -20.95
CA GLU A 128 -13.43 18.24 -19.61
C GLU A 128 -12.41 18.54 -18.49
N LEU A 129 -11.41 19.41 -18.74
CA LEU A 129 -10.38 19.80 -17.77
C LEU A 129 -10.94 20.31 -16.42
N PRO A 130 -12.03 21.13 -16.36
CA PRO A 130 -12.58 21.56 -15.08
C PRO A 130 -13.03 20.39 -14.20
N HIS A 131 -13.60 19.34 -14.81
CA HIS A 131 -13.97 18.10 -14.11
C HIS A 131 -12.72 17.38 -13.57
N PHE A 132 -11.68 17.27 -14.39
CA PHE A 132 -10.41 16.65 -13.99
C PHE A 132 -9.80 17.36 -12.77
N PHE A 133 -9.67 18.69 -12.80
CA PHE A 133 -9.10 19.45 -11.68
C PHE A 133 -9.96 19.35 -10.42
N LYS A 134 -11.29 19.34 -10.54
CA LYS A 134 -12.18 19.11 -9.41
C LYS A 134 -12.00 17.74 -8.78
N ALA A 135 -11.95 16.67 -9.59
CA ALA A 135 -11.71 15.31 -9.11
C ALA A 135 -10.33 15.19 -8.45
N SER A 136 -9.30 15.71 -9.09
CA SER A 136 -7.92 15.71 -8.55
C SER A 136 -7.81 16.50 -7.24
N GLY A 137 -8.50 17.61 -7.10
CA GLY A 137 -8.56 18.39 -5.87
C GLY A 137 -9.21 17.59 -4.71
N VAL A 138 -10.30 16.89 -4.98
CA VAL A 138 -10.95 16.00 -4.00
C VAL A 138 -10.01 14.87 -3.60
N LEU A 139 -9.30 14.25 -4.55
CA LEU A 139 -8.35 13.18 -4.27
C LEU A 139 -7.14 13.65 -3.49
N ALA A 140 -6.62 14.85 -3.80
CA ALA A 140 -5.53 15.45 -3.03
C ALA A 140 -5.95 15.74 -1.59
N LEU A 141 -7.16 16.29 -1.38
CA LEU A 141 -7.72 16.49 -0.04
C LEU A 141 -7.89 15.15 0.69
N ALA A 142 -8.41 14.13 0.02
CA ALA A 142 -8.57 12.79 0.58
C ALA A 142 -7.21 12.18 1.00
N ALA A 143 -6.16 12.37 0.20
CA ALA A 143 -4.81 11.93 0.53
C ALA A 143 -4.25 12.66 1.76
N VAL A 144 -4.42 14.00 1.83
CA VAL A 144 -4.02 14.80 3.00
C VAL A 144 -4.74 14.31 4.25
N VAL A 145 -6.05 14.10 4.21
CA VAL A 145 -6.82 13.56 5.34
C VAL A 145 -6.29 12.19 5.77
N GLY A 146 -6.05 11.27 4.83
CA GLY A 146 -5.50 9.93 5.12
C GLY A 146 -4.12 9.97 5.78
N VAL A 147 -3.26 10.90 5.37
CA VAL A 147 -1.94 11.15 5.99
C VAL A 147 -2.10 11.77 7.39
N CYS A 148 -2.95 12.79 7.54
CA CYS A 148 -3.16 13.48 8.81
C CYS A 148 -3.67 12.55 9.91
N ILE A 149 -4.57 11.62 9.60
CA ILE A 149 -5.05 10.60 10.55
C ILE A 149 -3.89 9.76 11.12
N ASN A 150 -2.84 9.54 10.32
CA ASN A 150 -1.70 8.69 10.68
C ASN A 150 -0.43 9.50 11.02
N ILE A 151 -0.53 10.79 11.28
CA ILE A 151 0.64 11.65 11.48
C ILE A 151 1.52 11.19 12.65
N SER A 152 0.89 10.72 13.74
CA SER A 152 1.60 10.18 14.90
C SER A 152 2.38 8.91 14.54
N ASN A 153 1.78 7.99 13.80
CA ASN A 153 2.43 6.76 13.37
C ASN A 153 3.62 7.05 12.42
N LEU A 154 3.44 7.98 11.50
CA LEU A 154 4.50 8.42 10.59
C LEU A 154 5.66 9.09 11.35
N TYR A 155 5.34 9.93 12.35
CA TYR A 155 6.36 10.59 13.17
C TYR A 155 7.19 9.56 13.95
N HIS A 156 6.55 8.62 14.66
CA HIS A 156 7.27 7.55 15.37
C HIS A 156 8.10 6.67 14.44
N THR A 157 7.58 6.34 13.26
CA THR A 157 8.33 5.56 12.27
C THR A 157 9.56 6.33 11.77
N TYR A 158 9.44 7.64 11.57
CA TYR A 158 10.55 8.50 11.18
C TYR A 158 11.62 8.60 12.27
N GLU A 159 11.23 8.83 13.54
CA GLU A 159 12.17 8.81 14.67
C GLU A 159 12.91 7.47 14.77
N TYR A 160 12.15 6.37 14.76
CA TYR A 160 12.73 5.03 14.82
C TYR A 160 13.70 4.76 13.65
N SER A 161 13.41 5.26 12.46
CA SER A 161 14.30 5.08 11.30
C SER A 161 15.64 5.79 11.43
N LYS A 162 15.71 6.87 12.22
CA LYS A 162 16.97 7.59 12.49
C LYS A 162 17.89 6.82 13.44
N GLU A 163 17.30 6.05 14.36
CA GLU A 163 18.02 5.30 15.38
C GLU A 163 18.40 3.89 14.93
N THR A 164 17.82 3.41 13.81
CA THR A 164 18.17 2.09 13.29
C THR A 164 19.40 2.12 12.41
N MET A 165 20.04 0.96 12.23
CA MET A 165 21.26 0.75 11.42
C MET A 165 21.16 1.26 9.96
N ARG A 166 19.96 1.58 9.46
CA ARG A 166 19.75 2.20 8.15
C ARG A 166 19.95 3.71 8.15
N GLY A 167 19.92 4.36 9.31
CA GLY A 167 20.05 5.82 9.47
C GLY A 167 21.48 6.33 9.70
N LYS A 168 22.37 5.50 10.22
CA LYS A 168 23.78 5.85 10.45
C LYS A 168 24.68 4.74 9.96
N SER A 169 25.70 5.08 9.17
CA SER A 169 26.71 4.14 8.70
C SER A 169 27.77 3.85 9.78
N GLU A 170 27.36 3.59 11.02
CA GLU A 170 28.28 3.24 12.12
C GLU A 170 29.00 1.90 11.85
N LEU A 171 28.33 0.98 11.14
CA LEU A 171 28.94 -0.28 10.70
C LEU A 171 30.19 -0.10 9.81
N LYS A 172 30.31 0.99 9.08
CA LYS A 172 31.51 1.27 8.28
C LYS A 172 32.72 1.64 9.14
N GLN A 173 32.50 2.28 10.30
CA GLN A 173 33.56 2.65 11.20
C GLN A 173 34.05 1.46 12.04
N GLU A 174 33.14 0.63 12.55
CA GLU A 174 33.53 -0.58 13.29
C GLU A 174 34.19 -1.64 12.40
N LEU A 175 33.68 -1.88 11.19
CA LEU A 175 34.30 -2.80 10.22
C LEU A 175 35.69 -2.32 9.78
N SER A 176 35.94 -1.01 9.68
CA SER A 176 37.25 -0.47 9.39
C SER A 176 38.22 -0.65 10.58
N LEU A 177 37.74 -0.52 11.81
CA LEU A 177 38.52 -0.76 13.01
C LEU A 177 38.84 -2.24 13.23
N ILE A 178 37.90 -3.15 12.92
CA ILE A 178 38.10 -4.60 12.99
C ILE A 178 39.14 -5.04 11.94
N HIS A 179 39.10 -4.48 10.73
CA HIS A 179 40.11 -4.77 9.70
C HIS A 179 41.48 -4.20 9.98
N ILE A 180 41.57 -3.11 10.77
CA ILE A 180 42.85 -2.52 11.20
C ILE A 180 43.40 -3.23 12.43
N SER A 181 42.56 -3.85 13.26
CA SER A 181 42.94 -4.47 14.52
C SER A 181 43.25 -5.98 14.45
N GLU A 182 43.12 -6.63 13.27
CA GLU A 182 43.67 -7.97 13.05
C GLU A 182 45.02 -7.93 12.32
N PRO A 183 46.13 -7.68 12.99
CA PRO A 183 47.41 -7.94 12.40
C PRO A 183 47.70 -9.45 12.50
N THR A 184 47.67 -10.12 11.36
CA THR A 184 48.51 -11.30 11.09
C THR A 184 48.54 -12.38 12.17
N ARG A 185 47.45 -13.06 12.44
CA ARG A 185 47.47 -14.30 13.24
C ARG A 185 47.60 -15.59 12.41
N HIS A 186 47.96 -15.45 11.17
CA HIS A 186 48.24 -16.59 10.29
C HIS A 186 49.68 -16.60 9.81
N LEU A 187 50.64 -16.83 10.71
CA LEU A 187 51.94 -17.39 10.37
C LEU A 187 52.63 -17.86 11.67
N ARG A 188 52.20 -19.02 12.18
CA ARG A 188 53.05 -19.94 12.91
C ARG A 188 52.50 -21.34 12.74
N ILE A 189 53.06 -22.02 11.77
CA ILE A 189 53.27 -23.47 11.79
C ILE A 189 54.64 -23.68 12.35
#